data_6a91a8d8ad632e0ec8d9589ce69ae3b2
#
_entry.id   6a91a8d8ad632e0ec8d9589ce69ae3b2
#
_cell.length_a   1.000
_cell.length_b   1.000
_cell.length_c   1.000
_cell.angle_alpha   90.00
_cell.angle_beta   90.00
_cell.angle_gamma   90.00
#
_symmetry.space_group_name_H-M   'P 1'
#
loop_
_entity.id
_entity.type
_entity.pdbx_description
1 polymer ?
#
loop_
_entity_poly.entity_id
_entity_poly.type
_entity_poly.pdbx_seq_one_letter_code
_entity_poly.pdbx_strand_id
1 'polypeptide(L)' 'LSYNVREKAEVAPLLATAAAAGGRVINAAQDVFWGGHHGHFADLDGHIWEVAFNPFSPLGPRGEFQWNGAA' A
#
# COMPACT_ATOMS: atom_id res chain seq x y z
N LEU A 1 -8.91 4.63 0.23
CA LEU A 1 -7.68 5.28 0.69
C LEU A 1 -6.46 4.45 0.25
N SER A 2 -5.39 5.12 -0.11
CA SER A 2 -4.18 4.45 -0.57
C SER A 2 -2.96 5.00 0.13
N TYR A 3 -2.05 4.10 0.48
CA TYR A 3 -0.74 4.45 0.98
C TYR A 3 0.31 3.81 0.05
N ASN A 4 1.11 4.64 -0.59
CA ASN A 4 2.07 4.15 -1.58
C ASN A 4 3.47 4.14 -0.99
N VAL A 5 4.16 3.01 -1.15
CA VAL A 5 5.51 2.80 -0.60
C VAL A 5 6.54 2.85 -1.72
N ARG A 6 7.79 3.15 -1.36
CA ARG A 6 8.88 3.29 -2.31
C ARG A 6 9.46 1.95 -2.74
N GLU A 7 9.36 0.96 -1.88
CA GLU A 7 9.95 -0.35 -2.14
C GLU A 7 8.95 -1.46 -1.83
N LYS A 8 9.00 -2.52 -2.63
CA LYS A 8 8.14 -3.68 -2.47
C LYS A 8 8.24 -4.27 -1.07
N ALA A 9 9.44 -4.32 -0.52
CA ALA A 9 9.70 -4.91 0.79
C ALA A 9 9.02 -4.16 1.96
N GLU A 10 8.48 -2.97 1.71
CA GLU A 10 7.80 -2.18 2.75
C GLU A 10 6.34 -2.56 2.95
N VAL A 11 5.73 -3.25 1.98
CA VAL A 11 4.29 -3.52 2.03
C VAL A 11 3.91 -4.41 3.21
N ALA A 12 4.53 -5.58 3.32
CA ALA A 12 4.20 -6.52 4.39
C ALA A 12 4.49 -5.97 5.80
N PRO A 13 5.64 -5.33 6.06
CA PRO A 13 5.89 -4.72 7.37
C PRO A 13 4.88 -3.64 7.74
N LEU A 14 4.42 -2.85 6.77
CA LEU A 14 3.45 -1.80 7.05
C LEU A 14 2.09 -2.38 7.41
N LEU A 15 1.68 -3.45 6.74
CA LEU A 15 0.45 -4.17 7.11
C LEU A 15 0.56 -4.75 8.52
N ALA A 16 1.71 -5.32 8.88
CA ALA A 16 1.94 -5.85 10.22
C ALA A 16 1.87 -4.73 11.28
N THR A 17 2.42 -3.57 10.98
CA THR A 17 2.35 -2.41 11.87
C THR A 17 0.90 -1.95 12.06
N ALA A 18 0.11 -1.92 10.99
CA ALA A 18 -1.30 -1.57 11.08
C ALA A 18 -2.08 -2.55 11.96
N ALA A 19 -1.82 -3.84 11.82
CA ALA A 19 -2.45 -4.87 12.66
C ALA A 19 -2.07 -4.70 14.13
N ALA A 20 -0.79 -4.42 14.42
CA ALA A 20 -0.32 -4.21 15.78
C ALA A 20 -0.93 -2.96 16.42
N ALA A 21 -1.30 -1.97 15.62
CA ALA A 21 -1.95 -0.74 16.08
C ALA A 21 -3.47 -0.88 16.26
N GLY A 22 -4.02 -2.09 16.09
CA GLY A 22 -5.43 -2.36 16.30
C GLY A 22 -6.24 -2.46 15.01
N GLY A 23 -5.63 -2.31 13.87
CA GLY A 23 -6.28 -2.52 12.57
C GLY A 23 -6.43 -4.00 12.26
N ARG A 24 -7.02 -4.28 11.10
CA ARG A 24 -7.22 -5.65 10.65
C ARG A 24 -6.73 -5.81 9.21
N VAL A 25 -5.85 -6.78 8.98
CA VAL A 25 -5.41 -7.09 7.62
C VAL A 25 -6.54 -7.80 6.89
N ILE A 26 -6.99 -7.22 5.79
CA ILE A 26 -8.04 -7.79 4.96
C ILE A 26 -7.43 -8.67 3.87
N ASN A 27 -6.43 -8.15 3.17
CA ASN A 27 -5.67 -8.89 2.17
C ASN A 27 -4.20 -8.78 2.51
N ALA A 28 -3.53 -9.92 2.65
CA ALA A 28 -2.09 -9.95 2.87
C ALA A 28 -1.34 -9.40 1.65
N ALA A 29 -0.08 -9.01 1.87
CA ALA A 29 0.76 -8.53 0.78
C ALA A 29 0.92 -9.61 -0.29
N GLN A 30 0.71 -9.25 -1.56
CA GLN A 30 0.81 -10.18 -2.68
C GLN A 30 1.26 -9.45 -3.94
N ASP A 31 1.90 -10.21 -4.83
CA ASP A 31 2.29 -9.71 -6.13
C ASP A 31 1.09 -9.64 -7.06
N VAL A 32 1.10 -8.66 -7.95
CA VAL A 32 0.16 -8.58 -9.05
C VAL A 32 0.90 -8.77 -10.38
N PHE A 33 0.18 -9.19 -11.42
CA PHE A 33 0.78 -9.67 -12.66
C PHE A 33 1.66 -8.63 -13.39
N TRP A 34 1.39 -7.35 -13.19
CA TRP A 34 2.16 -6.27 -13.84
C TRP A 34 3.40 -5.85 -13.04
N GLY A 35 3.75 -6.58 -11.99
CA GLY A 35 4.94 -6.34 -11.19
C GLY A 35 4.72 -5.54 -9.92
N GLY A 36 3.51 -5.11 -9.64
CA GLY A 36 3.18 -4.42 -8.40
C GLY A 36 3.07 -5.38 -7.23
N HIS A 37 2.93 -4.82 -6.04
CA HIS A 37 2.80 -5.58 -4.81
C HIS A 37 1.92 -4.79 -3.86
N HIS A 38 0.89 -5.40 -3.32
CA HIS A 38 -0.05 -4.67 -2.48
C HIS A 38 -0.74 -5.55 -1.44
N GLY A 39 -1.34 -4.88 -0.46
CA GLY A 39 -2.24 -5.50 0.50
C GLY A 39 -3.24 -4.46 0.99
N HIS A 40 -4.18 -4.90 1.80
CA HIS A 40 -5.24 -4.03 2.33
C HIS A 40 -5.42 -4.26 3.81
N PHE A 41 -5.73 -3.19 4.54
CA PHE A 41 -6.14 -3.30 5.94
C PHE A 41 -7.28 -2.32 6.24
N ALA A 42 -8.03 -2.64 7.30
CA ALA A 42 -9.03 -1.72 7.84
C ALA A 42 -8.47 -1.07 9.10
N ASP A 43 -8.67 0.24 9.26
CA ASP A 43 -8.28 0.93 10.48
C ASP A 43 -9.36 0.78 11.57
N LEU A 44 -9.15 1.39 12.72
CA LEU A 44 -10.08 1.29 13.85
C LEU A 44 -11.45 1.88 13.55
N ASP A 45 -11.53 2.82 12.61
CA ASP A 45 -12.78 3.45 12.19
C ASP A 45 -13.46 2.70 11.05
N GLY A 46 -12.87 1.59 10.59
CA GLY A 46 -13.43 0.79 9.52
C GLY A 46 -13.09 1.25 8.11
N HIS A 47 -12.22 2.25 7.97
CA HIS A 47 -11.76 2.68 6.66
C HIS A 47 -10.79 1.67 6.07
N ILE A 48 -10.97 1.35 4.78
CA ILE A 48 -10.10 0.41 4.07
C ILE A 48 -8.94 1.17 3.45
N TRP A 49 -7.73 0.69 3.72
CA TRP A 49 -6.50 1.25 3.17
C TRP A 49 -5.81 0.24 2.28
N GLU A 50 -5.41 0.67 1.10
CA GLU A 50 -4.53 -0.08 0.24
C GLU A 50 -3.10 0.37 0.47
N VAL A 51 -2.22 -0.59 0.73
CA VAL A 51 -0.77 -0.35 0.78
C VAL A 51 -0.19 -0.93 -0.49
N ALA A 52 0.40 -0.08 -1.33
CA ALA A 52 0.79 -0.50 -2.67
C ALA A 52 2.19 -0.05 -3.05
N PHE A 53 2.89 -0.93 -3.75
CA PHE A 53 4.12 -0.63 -4.47
C PHE A 53 3.87 -0.75 -5.97
N ASN A 54 4.18 0.31 -6.72
CA ASN A 54 4.06 0.31 -8.17
C ASN A 54 5.43 0.63 -8.79
N PRO A 55 6.09 -0.35 -9.45
CA PRO A 55 7.43 -0.13 -10.00
C PRO A 55 7.44 0.81 -11.20
N PHE A 56 6.28 1.06 -11.81
CA PHE A 56 6.19 1.86 -13.03
C PHE A 56 5.74 3.29 -12.80
N SER A 57 5.39 3.66 -11.57
CA SER A 57 4.93 5.01 -11.26
C SER A 57 5.86 5.65 -10.24
N PRO A 58 6.44 6.82 -10.55
CA PRO A 58 7.29 7.51 -9.61
C PRO A 58 6.48 8.03 -8.43
N LEU A 59 7.12 8.09 -7.27
CA LEU A 59 6.55 8.75 -6.10
C LEU A 59 6.95 10.21 -6.10
N GLY A 60 6.07 11.08 -5.57
CA GLY A 60 6.38 12.48 -5.38
C GLY A 60 7.41 12.70 -4.26
N PRO A 61 7.82 13.96 -4.03
CA PRO A 61 8.86 14.28 -3.04
C PRO A 61 8.52 13.83 -1.62
N ARG A 62 7.26 13.69 -1.30
CA ARG A 62 6.79 13.24 0.02
C ARG A 62 6.35 11.77 0.04
N GLY A 63 6.72 11.01 -0.99
CA GLY A 63 6.34 9.62 -1.09
C GLY A 63 4.94 9.39 -1.64
N GLU A 64 4.30 10.41 -2.16
CA GLU A 64 2.97 10.30 -2.74
C GLU A 64 3.02 9.64 -4.11
N PHE A 65 1.98 8.90 -4.42
CA PHE A 65 1.85 8.24 -5.70
C PHE A 65 1.53 9.28 -6.78
N GLN A 66 2.24 9.21 -7.90
CA GLN A 66 2.01 10.09 -9.03
C GLN A 66 1.65 9.29 -10.27
N TRP A 67 0.47 9.54 -10.81
CA TRP A 67 0.05 8.99 -12.09
C TRP A 67 0.47 9.92 -13.21
N ASN A 68 1.34 9.45 -14.08
CA ASN A 68 1.73 10.22 -15.26
C ASN A 68 0.63 10.09 -16.31
N GLY A 69 -0.26 11.08 -16.35
CA GLY A 69 -1.30 11.13 -17.36
C GLY A 69 -2.50 10.26 -17.11
N ALA A 70 -2.58 9.60 -15.96
CA ALA A 70 -3.75 8.82 -15.58
C ALA A 70 -4.25 9.30 -14.23
N ALA A 71 -5.50 9.43 -14.11
CA ALA A 71 -6.09 9.85 -12.85
C ALA A 71 -6.38 8.66 -11.96
#